data_e17bd61ced0fb876bef56bb182da10c6
#
_entry.id   e17bd61ced0fb876bef56bb182da10c6
#
_cell.length_a   1.000
_cell.length_b   1.000
_cell.length_c   1.000
_cell.angle_alpha   90.00
_cell.angle_beta   90.00
_cell.angle_gamma   90.00
#
_symmetry.space_group_name_H-M   'P 1'
#
loop_
_entity.id
_entity.type
_entity.pdbx_description
1 polymer ?
#
loop_
_entity_poly.entity_id
_entity_poly.type
_entity_poly.pdbx_seq_one_letter_code
_entity_poly.pdbx_strand_id
1 'polypeptide(L)'
;MNDNTIDSLREALKHSPDNTPLRFLLADTLLTLNRLDEAEIEYAAILKISNEDKAKVGLANVFYRKGSYSACNVVLEEVIEKGTSDITVFTLYAKGLLKENSVAKAIEAYKKALAIDPKYFDEELDNQLRQRGSNEITETEEEIDNRFLQKPKINFSDVGGMELVKKEIELKIIKPLLHPELYKAYGKKVGGGILLYGPPGCGKTFIAKATAGQVNAKFISVSLNDILDMWIGNSEKNLHEIFELARNNTPCVLFIDEIDDVE
;
A
#
# COMPACT_ATOMS: atom_id res chain seq x y z
N MET A 1 -23.02 30.42 -3.06
CA MET A 1 -23.25 31.06 -1.75
C MET A 1 -22.63 32.45 -1.83
N ASN A 2 -23.35 33.47 -1.52
CA ASN A 2 -22.96 34.86 -1.80
C ASN A 2 -22.37 35.53 -0.55
N ASP A 3 -21.60 36.60 -0.73
CA ASP A 3 -21.08 37.46 0.36
C ASP A 3 -22.16 37.87 1.39
N ASN A 4 -23.40 38.04 0.94
CA ASN A 4 -24.55 38.29 1.83
C ASN A 4 -24.74 37.21 2.91
N THR A 5 -24.39 35.94 2.65
CA THR A 5 -24.52 34.87 3.66
C THR A 5 -23.46 35.05 4.76
N ILE A 6 -22.24 35.42 4.36
CA ILE A 6 -21.14 35.69 5.30
C ILE A 6 -21.50 36.85 6.22
N ASP A 7 -22.02 37.94 5.64
CA ASP A 7 -22.39 39.14 6.42
C ASP A 7 -23.53 38.83 7.41
N SER A 8 -24.52 38.03 6.99
CA SER A 8 -25.60 37.57 7.87
C SER A 8 -25.10 36.71 9.02
N LEU A 9 -24.15 35.79 8.74
CA LEU A 9 -23.52 34.93 9.75
C LEU A 9 -22.66 35.74 10.73
N ARG A 10 -21.94 36.73 10.25
CA ARG A 10 -21.17 37.67 11.10
C ARG A 10 -22.07 38.52 11.99
N GLU A 11 -23.18 39.02 11.45
CA GLU A 11 -24.14 39.78 12.23
C GLU A 11 -24.76 38.94 13.34
N ALA A 12 -25.15 37.69 13.02
CA ALA A 12 -25.66 36.75 14.02
C ALA A 12 -24.62 36.44 15.11
N LEU A 13 -23.33 36.30 14.75
CA LEU A 13 -22.24 36.08 15.71
C LEU A 13 -21.95 37.27 16.61
N LYS A 14 -22.29 38.52 16.21
CA LYS A 14 -22.22 39.69 17.12
C LYS A 14 -23.17 39.53 18.29
N HIS A 15 -24.35 38.94 18.08
CA HIS A 15 -25.33 38.67 19.11
C HIS A 15 -25.07 37.41 19.94
N SER A 16 -24.32 36.47 19.39
CA SER A 16 -23.97 35.20 20.04
C SER A 16 -22.51 34.82 19.77
N PRO A 17 -21.52 35.46 20.38
CA PRO A 17 -20.10 35.31 20.06
C PRO A 17 -19.57 33.90 20.28
N ASP A 18 -20.11 33.17 21.25
CA ASP A 18 -19.67 31.84 21.64
C ASP A 18 -20.48 30.72 20.97
N ASN A 19 -21.30 31.04 19.96
CA ASN A 19 -22.09 30.06 19.23
C ASN A 19 -21.20 29.24 18.27
N THR A 20 -20.67 28.15 18.79
CA THR A 20 -19.75 27.25 18.04
C THR A 20 -20.39 26.71 16.74
N PRO A 21 -21.63 26.21 16.70
CA PRO A 21 -22.27 25.78 15.45
C PRO A 21 -22.33 26.88 14.37
N LEU A 22 -22.61 28.12 14.78
CA LEU A 22 -22.68 29.25 13.86
C LEU A 22 -21.29 29.62 13.31
N ARG A 23 -20.27 29.54 14.17
CA ARG A 23 -18.88 29.74 13.75
C ARG A 23 -18.41 28.65 12.78
N PHE A 24 -18.78 27.40 13.02
CA PHE A 24 -18.47 26.29 12.03
C PHE A 24 -19.09 26.61 10.67
N LEU A 25 -20.38 27.04 10.65
CA LEU A 25 -21.03 27.35 9.38
C LEU A 25 -20.33 28.52 8.66
N LEU A 26 -19.87 29.51 9.38
CA LEU A 26 -19.10 30.63 8.82
C LEU A 26 -17.75 30.15 8.32
N ALA A 27 -17.01 29.39 9.12
CA ALA A 27 -15.69 28.87 8.77
C ALA A 27 -15.73 27.94 7.54
N ASP A 28 -16.68 27.00 7.49
CA ASP A 28 -16.90 26.09 6.36
C ASP A 28 -17.30 26.86 5.08
N THR A 29 -18.12 27.92 5.22
CA THR A 29 -18.48 28.79 4.10
C THR A 29 -17.28 29.56 3.57
N LEU A 30 -16.47 30.13 4.46
CA LEU A 30 -15.25 30.86 4.09
C LEU A 30 -14.23 29.93 3.41
N LEU A 31 -14.07 28.71 3.93
CA LEU A 31 -13.22 27.68 3.32
C LEU A 31 -13.69 27.31 1.91
N THR A 32 -15.00 27.16 1.72
CA THR A 32 -15.59 26.84 0.41
C THR A 32 -15.37 27.98 -0.61
N LEU A 33 -15.44 29.21 -0.16
CA LEU A 33 -15.19 30.41 -0.97
C LEU A 33 -13.71 30.75 -1.12
N ASN A 34 -12.82 29.88 -0.64
CA ASN A 34 -11.36 30.04 -0.67
C ASN A 34 -10.85 31.32 0.07
N ARG A 35 -11.63 31.84 1.03
CA ARG A 35 -11.24 32.95 1.90
C ARG A 35 -10.45 32.38 3.11
N LEU A 36 -9.25 31.86 2.82
CA LEU A 36 -8.49 31.00 3.72
C LEU A 36 -8.06 31.68 5.02
N ASP A 37 -7.65 32.96 4.96
CA ASP A 37 -7.19 33.69 6.14
C ASP A 37 -8.32 33.92 7.14
N GLU A 38 -9.52 34.19 6.63
CA GLU A 38 -10.70 34.40 7.47
C GLU A 38 -11.22 33.07 8.03
N ALA A 39 -11.18 31.99 7.24
CA ALA A 39 -11.53 30.67 7.71
C ALA A 39 -10.60 30.20 8.85
N GLU A 40 -9.30 30.47 8.74
CA GLU A 40 -8.31 30.17 9.78
C GLU A 40 -8.66 30.87 11.10
N ILE A 41 -9.01 32.15 11.03
CA ILE A 41 -9.40 32.93 12.23
C ILE A 41 -10.63 32.31 12.92
N GLU A 42 -11.63 31.90 12.14
CA GLU A 42 -12.87 31.33 12.71
C GLU A 42 -12.64 29.93 13.29
N TYR A 43 -11.87 29.02 12.59
CA TYR A 43 -11.52 27.74 13.16
C TYR A 43 -10.65 27.88 14.43
N ALA A 44 -9.68 28.79 14.42
CA ALA A 44 -8.87 29.08 15.60
C ALA A 44 -9.72 29.65 16.77
N ALA A 45 -10.75 30.45 16.48
CA ALA A 45 -11.69 30.93 17.49
C ALA A 45 -12.52 29.77 18.07
N ILE A 46 -12.98 28.83 17.26
CA ILE A 46 -13.67 27.62 17.74
C ILE A 46 -12.75 26.82 18.69
N LEU A 47 -11.49 26.60 18.30
CA LEU A 47 -10.54 25.85 19.12
C LEU A 47 -10.21 26.50 20.47
N LYS A 48 -10.39 27.83 20.61
CA LYS A 48 -10.27 28.52 21.90
C LYS A 48 -11.49 28.29 22.81
N ILE A 49 -12.68 28.01 22.23
CA ILE A 49 -13.92 27.76 22.96
C ILE A 49 -14.06 26.27 23.27
N SER A 50 -13.83 25.43 22.27
CA SER A 50 -13.96 23.96 22.35
C SER A 50 -12.86 23.29 21.61
N ASN A 51 -12.23 22.26 22.21
CA ASN A 51 -11.16 21.49 21.56
C ASN A 51 -11.75 20.36 20.69
N GLU A 52 -12.61 20.74 19.73
CA GLU A 52 -13.29 19.79 18.85
C GLU A 52 -12.39 19.35 17.69
N ASP A 53 -12.28 18.03 17.46
CA ASP A 53 -11.48 17.48 16.38
C ASP A 53 -11.98 17.93 14.99
N LYS A 54 -13.30 18.16 14.83
CA LYS A 54 -13.86 18.76 13.61
C LYS A 54 -13.25 20.12 13.28
N ALA A 55 -13.01 20.98 14.28
CA ALA A 55 -12.37 22.27 14.06
C ALA A 55 -10.90 22.14 13.67
N LYS A 56 -10.20 21.15 14.25
CA LYS A 56 -8.82 20.82 13.86
C LYS A 56 -8.74 20.35 12.41
N VAL A 57 -9.65 19.49 11.99
CA VAL A 57 -9.72 19.02 10.60
C VAL A 57 -10.02 20.17 9.65
N GLY A 58 -10.93 21.08 10.00
CA GLY A 58 -11.19 22.29 9.24
C GLY A 58 -9.97 23.19 9.11
N LEU A 59 -9.24 23.41 10.22
CA LEU A 59 -8.00 24.18 10.23
C LEU A 59 -6.90 23.52 9.41
N ALA A 60 -6.76 22.20 9.49
CA ALA A 60 -5.82 21.44 8.67
C ALA A 60 -6.12 21.59 7.17
N ASN A 61 -7.40 21.58 6.77
CA ASN A 61 -7.81 21.87 5.39
C ASN A 61 -7.39 23.28 4.95
N VAL A 62 -7.52 24.27 5.82
CA VAL A 62 -7.05 25.64 5.54
C VAL A 62 -5.55 25.62 5.30
N PHE A 63 -4.77 25.02 6.19
CA PHE A 63 -3.31 24.93 6.05
C PHE A 63 -2.90 24.19 4.77
N TYR A 64 -3.57 23.10 4.45
CA TYR A 64 -3.31 22.37 3.20
C TYR A 64 -3.51 23.27 1.97
N ARG A 65 -4.64 24.00 1.90
CA ARG A 65 -4.93 24.92 0.78
C ARG A 65 -4.00 26.13 0.72
N LYS A 66 -3.48 26.59 1.87
CA LYS A 66 -2.46 27.63 1.95
C LYS A 66 -1.06 27.15 1.58
N GLY A 67 -0.85 25.84 1.37
CA GLY A 67 0.45 25.26 1.11
C GLY A 67 1.33 25.06 2.36
N SER A 68 0.77 25.29 3.55
CA SER A 68 1.44 25.08 4.84
C SER A 68 1.31 23.61 5.27
N TYR A 69 1.90 22.69 4.49
CA TYR A 69 1.70 21.26 4.63
C TYR A 69 2.18 20.72 5.98
N SER A 70 3.31 21.23 6.50
CA SER A 70 3.82 20.83 7.80
C SER A 70 2.83 21.15 8.94
N ALA A 71 2.26 22.35 8.95
CA ALA A 71 1.24 22.72 9.93
C ALA A 71 -0.03 21.87 9.81
N CYS A 72 -0.44 21.56 8.57
CA CYS A 72 -1.53 20.63 8.30
C CYS A 72 -1.26 19.26 8.93
N ASN A 73 -0.08 18.68 8.68
CA ASN A 73 0.29 17.36 9.16
C ASN A 73 0.34 17.31 10.69
N VAL A 74 0.93 18.28 11.35
CA VAL A 74 1.00 18.34 12.82
C VAL A 74 -0.41 18.36 13.46
N VAL A 75 -1.33 19.15 12.90
CA VAL A 75 -2.72 19.21 13.41
C VAL A 75 -3.45 17.89 13.21
N LEU A 76 -3.23 17.21 12.08
CA LEU A 76 -3.89 15.93 11.79
C LEU A 76 -3.28 14.79 12.61
N GLU A 77 -1.98 14.80 12.88
CA GLU A 77 -1.32 13.83 13.78
C GLU A 77 -1.98 13.83 15.15
N GLU A 78 -2.26 15.01 15.72
CA GLU A 78 -2.94 15.11 17.01
C GLU A 78 -4.36 14.49 16.99
N VAL A 79 -5.08 14.60 15.86
CA VAL A 79 -6.41 13.97 15.70
C VAL A 79 -6.29 12.46 15.54
N ILE A 80 -5.28 11.99 14.81
CA ILE A 80 -5.02 10.57 14.58
C ILE A 80 -4.61 9.87 15.88
N GLU A 81 -3.75 10.50 16.70
CA GLU A 81 -3.31 9.95 17.99
C GLU A 81 -4.47 9.73 18.97
N LYS A 82 -5.55 10.48 18.84
CA LYS A 82 -6.79 10.29 19.63
C LYS A 82 -7.64 9.11 19.18
N GLY A 83 -7.27 8.44 18.07
CA GLY A 83 -7.98 7.25 17.59
C GLY A 83 -9.18 7.55 16.70
N THR A 84 -9.08 8.54 15.81
CA THR A 84 -10.14 8.83 14.84
C THR A 84 -10.37 7.67 13.85
N SER A 85 -11.63 7.50 13.44
CA SER A 85 -12.03 6.60 12.34
C SER A 85 -12.54 7.38 11.12
N ASP A 86 -12.18 8.65 11.00
CA ASP A 86 -12.61 9.49 9.88
C ASP A 86 -11.62 9.36 8.71
N ILE A 87 -12.07 8.78 7.61
CA ILE A 87 -11.30 8.58 6.38
C ILE A 87 -10.74 9.90 5.84
N THR A 88 -11.50 10.99 5.98
CA THR A 88 -11.10 12.30 5.46
C THR A 88 -9.84 12.83 6.15
N VAL A 89 -9.64 12.49 7.41
CA VAL A 89 -8.43 12.82 8.19
C VAL A 89 -7.20 12.11 7.60
N PHE A 90 -7.30 10.80 7.40
CA PHE A 90 -6.18 10.01 6.87
C PHE A 90 -5.85 10.37 5.43
N THR A 91 -6.85 10.65 4.61
CA THR A 91 -6.61 11.05 3.20
C THR A 91 -6.01 12.45 3.09
N LEU A 92 -6.48 13.40 3.90
CA LEU A 92 -5.88 14.74 3.94
C LEU A 92 -4.45 14.69 4.47
N TYR A 93 -4.19 13.87 5.50
CA TYR A 93 -2.86 13.64 6.05
C TYR A 93 -1.92 13.02 5.00
N ALA A 94 -2.37 11.99 4.28
CA ALA A 94 -1.59 11.41 3.19
C ALA A 94 -1.26 12.43 2.09
N LYS A 95 -2.24 13.27 1.70
CA LYS A 95 -2.03 14.36 0.74
C LYS A 95 -1.01 15.39 1.25
N GLY A 96 -1.06 15.76 2.52
CA GLY A 96 -0.10 16.67 3.16
C GLY A 96 1.32 16.11 3.16
N LEU A 97 1.48 14.84 3.57
CA LEU A 97 2.75 14.13 3.59
C LEU A 97 3.37 14.00 2.18
N LEU A 98 2.55 13.76 1.15
CA LEU A 98 3.02 13.73 -0.23
C LEU A 98 3.59 15.07 -0.69
N LYS A 99 2.99 16.19 -0.26
CA LYS A 99 3.52 17.53 -0.58
C LYS A 99 4.83 17.82 0.14
N GLU A 100 5.09 17.17 1.27
CA GLU A 100 6.37 17.23 2.00
C GLU A 100 7.39 16.15 1.54
N ASN A 101 7.07 15.43 0.47
CA ASN A 101 7.90 14.35 -0.07
C ASN A 101 8.11 13.17 0.91
N SER A 102 7.23 12.99 1.87
CA SER A 102 7.24 11.88 2.84
C SER A 102 6.38 10.72 2.34
N VAL A 103 6.77 10.11 1.20
CA VAL A 103 5.95 9.15 0.45
C VAL A 103 5.63 7.91 1.27
N ALA A 104 6.61 7.33 1.98
CA ALA A 104 6.39 6.13 2.80
C ALA A 104 5.32 6.34 3.88
N LYS A 105 5.36 7.47 4.60
CA LYS A 105 4.34 7.82 5.60
C LYS A 105 2.98 8.10 4.95
N ALA A 106 2.96 8.71 3.76
CA ALA A 106 1.74 8.97 3.02
C ALA A 106 1.03 7.67 2.61
N ILE A 107 1.78 6.66 2.16
CA ILE A 107 1.28 5.33 1.85
C ILE A 107 0.68 4.68 3.11
N GLU A 108 1.37 4.73 4.25
CA GLU A 108 0.86 4.18 5.49
C GLU A 108 -0.45 4.86 5.95
N ALA A 109 -0.52 6.19 5.84
CA ALA A 109 -1.73 6.94 6.16
C ALA A 109 -2.90 6.56 5.23
N TYR A 110 -2.65 6.39 3.94
CA TYR A 110 -3.68 5.98 2.98
C TYR A 110 -4.13 4.53 3.21
N LYS A 111 -3.23 3.61 3.56
CA LYS A 111 -3.59 2.25 3.99
C LYS A 111 -4.57 2.26 5.18
N LYS A 112 -4.36 3.13 6.16
CA LYS A 112 -5.27 3.29 7.30
C LYS A 112 -6.66 3.78 6.85
N ALA A 113 -6.74 4.70 5.88
CA ALA A 113 -8.01 5.13 5.30
C ALA A 113 -8.75 3.96 4.63
N LEU A 114 -8.06 3.13 3.84
CA LEU A 114 -8.64 1.96 3.18
C LEU A 114 -9.02 0.84 4.14
N ALA A 115 -8.33 0.71 5.28
CA ALA A 115 -8.71 -0.23 6.33
C ALA A 115 -10.05 0.15 7.00
N ILE A 116 -10.40 1.44 7.03
CA ILE A 116 -11.68 1.94 7.55
C ILE A 116 -12.80 1.68 6.54
N ASP A 117 -12.58 1.99 5.26
CA ASP A 117 -13.53 1.69 4.17
C ASP A 117 -12.77 1.17 2.93
N PRO A 118 -12.79 -0.16 2.70
CA PRO A 118 -12.14 -0.76 1.54
C PRO A 118 -12.71 -0.33 0.18
N LYS A 119 -13.90 0.30 0.16
CA LYS A 119 -14.51 0.82 -1.07
C LYS A 119 -14.15 2.26 -1.37
N TYR A 120 -13.50 2.92 -0.42
CA TYR A 120 -13.04 4.29 -0.64
C TYR A 120 -11.93 4.30 -1.69
N PHE A 121 -12.05 5.20 -2.66
CA PHE A 121 -11.05 5.36 -3.72
C PHE A 121 -10.87 6.83 -4.05
N ASP A 122 -9.65 7.32 -3.89
CA ASP A 122 -9.22 8.67 -4.30
C ASP A 122 -8.23 8.52 -5.46
N GLU A 123 -8.72 8.63 -6.69
CA GLU A 123 -7.96 8.39 -7.92
C GLU A 123 -6.72 9.30 -8.01
N GLU A 124 -6.85 10.56 -7.62
CA GLU A 124 -5.73 11.52 -7.68
C GLU A 124 -4.62 11.16 -6.69
N LEU A 125 -5.01 10.87 -5.44
CA LEU A 125 -4.09 10.47 -4.38
C LEU A 125 -3.40 9.14 -4.73
N ASP A 126 -4.16 8.16 -5.19
CA ASP A 126 -3.65 6.85 -5.59
C ASP A 126 -2.64 6.97 -6.73
N ASN A 127 -2.94 7.74 -7.78
CA ASN A 127 -2.02 7.98 -8.89
C ASN A 127 -0.74 8.72 -8.43
N GLN A 128 -0.87 9.71 -7.53
CA GLN A 128 0.30 10.43 -7.01
C GLN A 128 1.18 9.54 -6.12
N LEU A 129 0.57 8.69 -5.29
CA LEU A 129 1.30 7.71 -4.47
C LEU A 129 2.03 6.70 -5.34
N ARG A 130 1.41 6.22 -6.41
CA ARG A 130 2.04 5.30 -7.37
C ARG A 130 3.22 5.94 -8.09
N GLN A 131 3.02 7.14 -8.65
CA GLN A 131 4.09 7.83 -9.40
C GLN A 131 5.28 8.20 -8.51
N ARG A 132 5.05 8.59 -7.26
CA ARG A 132 6.11 8.99 -6.35
C ARG A 132 6.65 7.81 -5.55
N GLY A 133 5.81 6.85 -5.19
CA GLY A 133 6.24 5.59 -4.61
C GLY A 133 7.15 4.81 -5.56
N SER A 134 6.87 4.81 -6.86
CA SER A 134 7.78 4.25 -7.86
C SER A 134 9.06 5.07 -8.06
N ASN A 135 9.10 6.36 -7.69
CA ASN A 135 10.27 7.23 -7.81
C ASN A 135 11.14 7.25 -6.53
N GLU A 136 10.58 6.98 -5.35
CA GLU A 136 11.35 6.73 -4.13
C GLU A 136 11.75 5.25 -3.98
N ILE A 137 10.98 4.36 -4.60
CA ILE A 137 11.35 3.00 -4.93
C ILE A 137 11.85 3.00 -6.40
N THR A 138 12.78 3.83 -6.73
CA THR A 138 13.86 3.45 -7.62
C THR A 138 14.89 2.69 -6.79
N GLU A 139 14.44 1.67 -6.10
CA GLU A 139 15.17 0.41 -6.14
C GLU A 139 15.28 0.16 -7.64
N THR A 140 16.48 0.30 -8.19
CA THR A 140 16.78 -0.05 -9.58
C THR A 140 16.19 -1.44 -9.82
N GLU A 141 15.83 -1.77 -11.06
CA GLU A 141 15.40 -3.16 -11.38
C GLU A 141 16.36 -4.17 -10.75
N GLU A 142 17.63 -3.80 -10.55
CA GLU A 142 18.65 -4.54 -9.82
C GLU A 142 18.38 -4.70 -8.30
N GLU A 143 17.70 -3.77 -7.63
CA GLU A 143 17.40 -3.88 -6.18
C GLU A 143 16.10 -4.66 -5.93
N ILE A 144 15.10 -4.56 -6.81
CA ILE A 144 13.93 -5.46 -6.83
C ILE A 144 14.37 -6.87 -7.16
N ASP A 145 15.25 -7.03 -8.16
CA ASP A 145 15.89 -8.29 -8.50
C ASP A 145 16.63 -8.87 -7.28
N ASN A 146 17.38 -8.07 -6.55
CA ASN A 146 18.13 -8.54 -5.38
C ASN A 146 17.24 -8.87 -4.17
N ARG A 147 16.07 -8.26 -4.02
CA ARG A 147 15.16 -8.50 -2.89
C ARG A 147 14.43 -9.82 -3.01
N PHE A 148 13.92 -10.16 -4.20
CA PHE A 148 13.12 -11.35 -4.42
C PHE A 148 13.93 -12.46 -5.07
N LEU A 149 14.99 -12.13 -5.82
CA LEU A 149 15.77 -13.06 -6.61
C LEU A 149 16.91 -13.64 -5.78
N GLN A 150 16.79 -14.91 -5.47
CA GLN A 150 17.81 -15.68 -4.74
C GLN A 150 18.44 -16.70 -5.68
N LYS A 151 19.71 -17.01 -5.46
CA LYS A 151 20.37 -18.14 -6.09
C LYS A 151 20.71 -19.17 -5.02
N PRO A 152 19.81 -20.12 -4.71
CA PRO A 152 20.03 -21.08 -3.65
C PRO A 152 21.25 -21.96 -3.94
N LYS A 153 22.06 -22.19 -2.90
CA LYS A 153 23.18 -23.13 -2.96
C LYS A 153 22.79 -24.54 -2.48
N ILE A 154 21.61 -24.64 -1.83
CA ILE A 154 21.07 -25.91 -1.31
C ILE A 154 20.46 -26.72 -2.44
N ASN A 155 20.58 -28.06 -2.35
CA ASN A 155 20.05 -29.01 -3.32
C ASN A 155 19.34 -30.17 -2.60
N PHE A 156 18.91 -31.21 -3.32
CA PHE A 156 18.17 -32.31 -2.72
C PHE A 156 19.00 -33.17 -1.75
N SER A 157 20.33 -33.13 -1.78
CA SER A 157 21.17 -33.83 -0.80
C SER A 157 21.11 -33.19 0.57
N ASP A 158 20.76 -31.87 0.64
CA ASP A 158 20.63 -31.11 1.88
C ASP A 158 19.25 -31.30 2.52
N VAL A 159 18.31 -31.90 1.81
CA VAL A 159 16.95 -32.17 2.30
C VAL A 159 16.87 -33.56 2.87
N GLY A 160 16.75 -33.68 4.19
CA GLY A 160 16.54 -34.97 4.85
C GLY A 160 15.16 -35.55 4.60
N GLY A 161 15.03 -36.81 4.23
CA GLY A 161 13.76 -37.49 3.97
C GLY A 161 13.04 -36.98 2.72
N MET A 162 11.70 -37.04 2.72
CA MET A 162 10.81 -36.59 1.63
C MET A 162 11.06 -37.27 0.28
N GLU A 163 11.49 -38.50 0.24
CA GLU A 163 11.93 -39.21 -1.00
C GLU A 163 10.81 -39.24 -2.05
N LEU A 164 9.55 -39.43 -1.64
CA LEU A 164 8.43 -39.42 -2.58
C LEU A 164 8.22 -38.02 -3.20
N VAL A 165 8.31 -36.96 -2.39
CA VAL A 165 8.16 -35.58 -2.87
C VAL A 165 9.32 -35.21 -3.80
N LYS A 166 10.55 -35.51 -3.42
CA LYS A 166 11.73 -35.30 -4.29
C LYS A 166 11.56 -35.98 -5.65
N LYS A 167 11.11 -37.23 -5.66
CA LYS A 167 10.87 -38.00 -6.89
C LYS A 167 9.78 -37.38 -7.77
N GLU A 168 8.70 -36.91 -7.17
CA GLU A 168 7.63 -36.22 -7.89
C GLU A 168 8.12 -34.91 -8.51
N ILE A 169 8.88 -34.11 -7.76
CA ILE A 169 9.48 -32.86 -8.25
C ILE A 169 10.49 -33.15 -9.36
N GLU A 170 11.31 -34.19 -9.19
CA GLU A 170 12.26 -34.61 -10.22
C GLU A 170 11.57 -34.95 -11.54
N LEU A 171 10.47 -35.71 -11.47
CA LEU A 171 9.73 -36.14 -12.66
C LEU A 171 8.95 -35.00 -13.32
N LYS A 172 8.36 -34.12 -12.53
CA LYS A 172 7.41 -33.09 -13.01
C LYS A 172 8.07 -31.74 -13.33
N ILE A 173 9.19 -31.42 -12.69
CA ILE A 173 9.88 -30.11 -12.85
C ILE A 173 11.31 -30.33 -13.40
N ILE A 174 12.14 -31.10 -12.70
CA ILE A 174 13.56 -31.14 -12.98
C ILE A 174 13.85 -31.79 -14.34
N LYS A 175 13.34 -33.01 -14.59
CA LYS A 175 13.54 -33.71 -15.85
C LYS A 175 13.02 -32.97 -17.08
N PRO A 176 11.83 -32.35 -17.08
CA PRO A 176 11.38 -31.51 -18.18
C PRO A 176 12.29 -30.32 -18.46
N LEU A 177 12.85 -29.68 -17.40
CA LEU A 177 13.79 -28.57 -17.57
C LEU A 177 15.15 -28.98 -18.10
N LEU A 178 15.67 -30.15 -17.68
CA LEU A 178 16.96 -30.67 -18.12
C LEU A 178 16.91 -31.27 -19.52
N HIS A 179 15.77 -31.84 -19.93
CA HIS A 179 15.59 -32.54 -21.21
C HIS A 179 14.37 -32.04 -21.99
N PRO A 180 14.32 -30.74 -22.34
CA PRO A 180 13.14 -30.11 -22.95
C PRO A 180 12.78 -30.76 -24.31
N GLU A 181 13.76 -31.19 -25.10
CA GLU A 181 13.55 -31.85 -26.39
C GLU A 181 12.79 -33.18 -26.28
N LEU A 182 13.08 -33.97 -25.24
CA LEU A 182 12.38 -35.22 -24.99
C LEU A 182 10.88 -34.97 -24.71
N TYR A 183 10.59 -34.03 -23.86
CA TYR A 183 9.21 -33.71 -23.49
C TYR A 183 8.40 -33.07 -24.62
N LYS A 184 9.04 -32.23 -25.45
CA LYS A 184 8.44 -31.69 -26.69
C LYS A 184 8.13 -32.82 -27.71
N ALA A 185 9.00 -33.79 -27.86
CA ALA A 185 8.78 -34.95 -28.75
C ALA A 185 7.55 -35.78 -28.32
N TYR A 186 7.25 -35.84 -27.04
CA TYR A 186 6.04 -36.47 -26.49
C TYR A 186 4.82 -35.52 -26.38
N GLY A 187 4.85 -34.33 -26.99
CA GLY A 187 3.78 -33.36 -27.00
C GLY A 187 3.49 -32.72 -25.63
N LYS A 188 4.42 -32.85 -24.67
CA LYS A 188 4.27 -32.25 -23.33
C LYS A 188 4.93 -30.88 -23.30
N LYS A 189 4.22 -29.91 -22.68
CA LYS A 189 4.81 -28.58 -22.44
C LYS A 189 5.90 -28.70 -21.38
N VAL A 190 7.00 -27.98 -21.59
CA VAL A 190 8.08 -27.83 -20.62
C VAL A 190 7.68 -26.70 -19.65
N GLY A 191 7.75 -26.95 -18.36
CA GLY A 191 7.28 -26.08 -17.30
C GLY A 191 5.93 -26.55 -16.73
N GLY A 192 5.64 -26.13 -15.55
CA GLY A 192 4.41 -26.49 -14.83
C GLY A 192 4.43 -25.98 -13.41
N GLY A 193 3.33 -26.15 -12.69
CA GLY A 193 3.19 -25.83 -11.28
C GLY A 193 3.01 -27.09 -10.44
N ILE A 194 3.50 -27.05 -9.22
CA ILE A 194 3.24 -28.06 -8.18
C ILE A 194 2.64 -27.34 -6.98
N LEU A 195 1.54 -27.86 -6.46
CA LEU A 195 0.97 -27.44 -5.20
C LEU A 195 1.62 -28.25 -4.06
N LEU A 196 2.32 -27.56 -3.15
CA LEU A 196 2.87 -28.14 -1.94
C LEU A 196 1.90 -27.86 -0.78
N TYR A 197 1.35 -28.89 -0.18
CA TYR A 197 0.45 -28.78 0.96
C TYR A 197 0.98 -29.57 2.16
N GLY A 198 0.60 -29.14 3.37
CA GLY A 198 1.02 -29.76 4.62
C GLY A 198 1.11 -28.77 5.77
N PRO A 199 1.28 -29.24 7.02
CA PRO A 199 1.31 -28.38 8.17
C PRO A 199 2.45 -27.34 8.13
N PRO A 200 2.33 -26.23 8.85
CA PRO A 200 3.42 -25.26 9.00
C PRO A 200 4.68 -25.95 9.55
N GLY A 201 5.86 -25.51 9.09
CA GLY A 201 7.14 -26.06 9.51
C GLY A 201 7.55 -27.40 8.88
N CYS A 202 6.74 -28.02 8.01
CA CYS A 202 7.09 -29.29 7.36
C CYS A 202 8.14 -29.17 6.23
N GLY A 203 8.69 -27.97 5.96
CA GLY A 203 9.78 -27.79 5.01
C GLY A 203 9.37 -27.46 3.57
N LYS A 204 8.13 -26.99 3.30
CA LYS A 204 7.65 -26.64 1.95
C LYS A 204 8.58 -25.64 1.24
N THR A 205 8.89 -24.53 1.90
CA THR A 205 9.80 -23.49 1.38
C THR A 205 11.22 -24.01 1.20
N PHE A 206 11.69 -24.89 2.08
CA PHE A 206 13.02 -25.48 2.01
C PHE A 206 13.21 -26.40 0.79
N ILE A 207 12.23 -27.30 0.54
CA ILE A 207 12.28 -28.18 -0.64
C ILE A 207 12.10 -27.40 -1.95
N ALA A 208 11.32 -26.30 -1.95
CA ALA A 208 11.20 -25.43 -3.12
C ALA A 208 12.54 -24.74 -3.45
N LYS A 209 13.26 -24.23 -2.45
CA LYS A 209 14.62 -23.68 -2.61
C LYS A 209 15.60 -24.74 -3.09
N ALA A 210 15.57 -25.95 -2.52
CA ALA A 210 16.43 -27.05 -2.93
C ALA A 210 16.15 -27.48 -4.39
N THR A 211 14.90 -27.40 -4.84
CA THR A 211 14.52 -27.64 -6.24
C THR A 211 15.19 -26.65 -7.18
N ALA A 212 15.17 -25.35 -6.85
CA ALA A 212 15.85 -24.34 -7.65
C ALA A 212 17.37 -24.56 -7.70
N GLY A 213 17.99 -24.85 -6.56
CA GLY A 213 19.42 -25.15 -6.51
C GLY A 213 19.80 -26.41 -7.27
N GLN A 214 18.97 -27.44 -7.29
CA GLN A 214 19.20 -28.69 -8.02
C GLN A 214 19.35 -28.49 -9.54
N VAL A 215 18.64 -27.50 -10.10
CA VAL A 215 18.69 -27.15 -11.53
C VAL A 215 19.47 -25.87 -11.80
N ASN A 216 20.18 -25.36 -10.79
CA ASN A 216 20.90 -24.07 -10.87
C ASN A 216 20.01 -22.93 -11.39
N ALA A 217 18.72 -22.94 -11.01
CA ALA A 217 17.76 -21.91 -11.34
C ALA A 217 17.77 -20.77 -10.29
N LYS A 218 17.30 -19.60 -10.70
CA LYS A 218 16.96 -18.53 -9.78
C LYS A 218 15.71 -18.89 -8.98
N PHE A 219 15.57 -18.33 -7.80
CA PHE A 219 14.46 -18.58 -6.88
C PHE A 219 13.82 -17.27 -6.48
N ILE A 220 12.53 -17.13 -6.73
CA ILE A 220 11.72 -16.01 -6.28
C ILE A 220 10.73 -16.54 -5.24
N SER A 221 10.72 -15.93 -4.05
CA SER A 221 9.78 -16.25 -2.99
C SER A 221 8.94 -15.02 -2.67
N VAL A 222 7.64 -15.14 -2.81
CA VAL A 222 6.67 -14.10 -2.48
C VAL A 222 5.58 -14.72 -1.63
N SER A 223 5.11 -13.98 -0.62
CA SER A 223 3.88 -14.32 0.08
C SER A 223 2.68 -13.68 -0.63
N LEU A 224 1.50 -14.21 -0.42
CA LEU A 224 0.29 -13.59 -0.96
C LEU A 224 0.07 -12.20 -0.34
N ASN A 225 0.40 -12.03 0.94
CA ASN A 225 0.36 -10.75 1.62
C ASN A 225 1.32 -9.74 0.98
N ASP A 226 2.53 -10.15 0.60
CA ASP A 226 3.46 -9.28 -0.14
C ASP A 226 2.85 -8.80 -1.47
N ILE A 227 2.10 -9.66 -2.17
CA ILE A 227 1.42 -9.32 -3.42
C ILE A 227 0.27 -8.33 -3.17
N LEU A 228 -0.48 -8.51 -2.09
CA LEU A 228 -1.61 -7.67 -1.70
C LEU A 228 -1.14 -6.34 -1.08
N ASP A 229 -0.08 -6.37 -0.26
CA ASP A 229 0.43 -5.23 0.48
C ASP A 229 1.37 -4.32 -0.33
N MET A 230 2.04 -4.86 -1.34
CA MET A 230 3.07 -4.13 -2.09
C MET A 230 2.52 -2.90 -2.83
N TRP A 231 1.20 -2.89 -3.16
CA TRP A 231 0.57 -1.78 -3.87
C TRP A 231 -0.93 -1.70 -3.55
N ILE A 232 -1.36 -0.57 -3.05
CA ILE A 232 -2.77 -0.26 -2.81
C ILE A 232 -3.53 -0.30 -4.16
N GLY A 233 -4.36 -1.32 -4.37
CA GLY A 233 -5.40 -1.34 -5.40
C GLY A 233 -5.12 -2.05 -6.72
N ASN A 234 -4.01 -2.82 -6.91
CA ASN A 234 -3.74 -3.55 -8.17
C ASN A 234 -3.05 -4.90 -7.97
N SER A 235 -3.62 -5.78 -7.19
CA SER A 235 -3.10 -7.15 -6.96
C SER A 235 -2.85 -7.91 -8.28
N GLU A 236 -3.68 -7.70 -9.30
CA GLU A 236 -3.51 -8.32 -10.62
C GLU A 236 -2.25 -7.83 -11.35
N LYS A 237 -1.94 -6.54 -11.25
CA LYS A 237 -0.74 -5.96 -11.88
C LYS A 237 0.53 -6.43 -11.18
N ASN A 238 0.52 -6.50 -9.86
CA ASN A 238 1.67 -6.98 -9.07
C ASN A 238 1.95 -8.44 -9.35
N LEU A 239 0.91 -9.27 -9.40
CA LEU A 239 1.04 -10.66 -9.79
C LEU A 239 1.64 -10.77 -11.21
N HIS A 240 1.20 -9.93 -12.13
CA HIS A 240 1.75 -9.88 -13.49
C HIS A 240 3.23 -9.50 -13.49
N GLU A 241 3.64 -8.48 -12.74
CA GLU A 241 5.04 -8.03 -12.63
C GLU A 241 5.94 -9.12 -12.04
N ILE A 242 5.50 -9.86 -11.02
CA ILE A 242 6.21 -11.00 -10.45
C ILE A 242 6.39 -12.11 -11.49
N PHE A 243 5.35 -12.40 -12.28
CA PHE A 243 5.46 -13.38 -13.37
C PHE A 243 6.41 -12.92 -14.48
N GLU A 244 6.40 -11.64 -14.85
CA GLU A 244 7.34 -11.07 -15.81
C GLU A 244 8.78 -11.12 -15.28
N LEU A 245 8.99 -10.78 -13.98
CA LEU A 245 10.26 -10.92 -13.32
C LEU A 245 10.78 -12.37 -13.41
N ALA A 246 9.93 -13.35 -13.13
CA ALA A 246 10.28 -14.76 -13.24
C ALA A 246 10.61 -15.18 -14.68
N ARG A 247 9.87 -14.68 -15.68
CA ARG A 247 10.11 -14.95 -17.11
C ARG A 247 11.42 -14.37 -17.60
N ASN A 248 11.72 -13.13 -17.20
CA ASN A 248 12.96 -12.45 -17.59
C ASN A 248 14.20 -13.08 -16.95
N ASN A 249 14.01 -13.84 -15.87
CA ASN A 249 15.07 -14.48 -15.11
C ASN A 249 15.13 -16.01 -15.29
N THR A 250 14.62 -16.57 -16.39
CA THR A 250 14.64 -18.02 -16.65
C THR A 250 16.07 -18.58 -16.81
N PRO A 251 16.35 -19.79 -16.28
CA PRO A 251 15.47 -20.68 -15.53
C PRO A 251 15.21 -20.16 -14.09
N CYS A 252 13.94 -20.09 -13.70
CA CYS A 252 13.51 -19.57 -12.42
C CYS A 252 12.43 -20.47 -11.79
N VAL A 253 12.48 -20.63 -10.47
CA VAL A 253 11.42 -21.23 -9.66
C VAL A 253 10.73 -20.10 -8.90
N LEU A 254 9.47 -19.82 -9.26
CA LEU A 254 8.61 -18.91 -8.51
C LEU A 254 7.85 -19.70 -7.46
N PHE A 255 8.06 -19.35 -6.20
CA PHE A 255 7.37 -19.92 -5.05
C PHE A 255 6.44 -18.88 -4.45
N ILE A 256 5.16 -19.21 -4.42
CA ILE A 256 4.12 -18.37 -3.80
C ILE A 256 3.71 -19.07 -2.50
N ASP A 257 3.98 -18.43 -1.36
CA ASP A 257 3.64 -18.94 -0.03
C ASP A 257 2.28 -18.44 0.42
N GLU A 258 1.68 -19.11 1.39
CA GLU A 258 0.43 -18.68 2.06
C GLU A 258 -0.75 -18.45 1.10
N ILE A 259 -0.94 -19.33 0.08
CA ILE A 259 -2.04 -19.21 -0.89
C ILE A 259 -3.42 -19.45 -0.24
N ASP A 260 -3.47 -20.11 0.90
CA ASP A 260 -4.65 -20.50 1.65
C ASP A 260 -5.16 -19.41 2.63
N ASP A 261 -4.43 -18.32 2.82
CA ASP A 261 -4.82 -17.21 3.71
C ASP A 261 -5.80 -16.19 3.04
N VAL A 262 -6.40 -16.56 1.91
CA VAL A 262 -7.43 -15.73 1.24
C VAL A 262 -8.80 -16.13 1.74
N GLU A 263 -9.31 -15.47 2.77
CA GLU A 263 -10.75 -15.41 3.11
C GLU A 263 -11.38 -14.10 2.65
#